data_fd784c289909a9d43f90e84fb7b5df88
#
_entry.id   fd784c289909a9d43f90e84fb7b5df88
#
_cell.length_a   1.000
_cell.length_b   1.000
_cell.length_c   1.000
_cell.angle_alpha   90.00
_cell.angle_beta   90.00
_cell.angle_gamma   90.00
#
_symmetry.space_group_name_H-M   'P 1'
#
loop_
_entity.id
_entity.type
_entity.pdbx_description
1 polymer ?
#
loop_
_entity_poly.entity_id
_entity_poly.type
_entity_poly.pdbx_seq_one_letter_code
_entity_poly.pdbx_strand_id
1 'polypeptide(L)'
;MTEIKLRIYEFKIFDKVKEFHAEIQAYSKSYSYSDEGPEESVVLNKDGLDGYKLISTFQLGYSDLFEYEFDFFIKYLNEDFTSEKYHLFRNNCRHYAFNLIRILKPTRGYIGVKILQDLNDMSEVLGKLIRGFLLVVIIFSVGLCFLPEVYKDYLLILVLILLYKQ
;
A
#
# COMPACT_ATOMS: atom_id res chain seq x y z
N MET A 1 6.51 14.59 -25.16
CA MET A 1 7.07 13.56 -24.24
C MET A 1 7.17 14.12 -22.85
N THR A 2 6.61 13.45 -21.86
CA THR A 2 6.77 13.81 -20.44
C THR A 2 7.57 12.74 -19.70
N GLU A 3 8.44 13.15 -18.76
CA GLU A 3 9.18 12.24 -17.88
C GLU A 3 8.24 11.67 -16.83
N ILE A 4 8.33 10.35 -16.60
CA ILE A 4 7.52 9.63 -15.63
C ILE A 4 8.42 9.08 -14.53
N LYS A 5 8.04 9.35 -13.28
CA LYS A 5 8.73 8.85 -12.09
C LYS A 5 7.75 8.12 -11.17
N LEU A 6 8.21 7.02 -10.60
CA LEU A 6 7.54 6.35 -9.49
C LEU A 6 8.29 6.70 -8.21
N ARG A 7 7.60 7.27 -7.24
CA ARG A 7 8.14 7.58 -5.92
C ARG A 7 7.54 6.62 -4.90
N ILE A 8 8.39 6.07 -4.05
CA ILE A 8 7.99 5.18 -2.96
C ILE A 8 8.36 5.85 -1.64
N TYR A 9 7.37 5.95 -0.78
CA TYR A 9 7.51 6.45 0.58
C TYR A 9 7.27 5.34 1.58
N GLU A 10 7.97 5.39 2.69
CA GLU A 10 7.71 4.61 3.88
C GLU A 10 6.87 5.45 4.84
N PHE A 11 5.84 4.86 5.45
CA PHE A 11 5.14 5.44 6.57
C PHE A 11 4.92 4.38 7.65
N LYS A 12 4.77 4.82 8.90
CA LYS A 12 4.56 3.94 10.04
C LYS A 12 3.06 3.86 10.34
N ILE A 13 2.51 2.65 10.31
CA ILE A 13 1.14 2.39 10.78
C ILE A 13 1.12 2.31 12.31
N PHE A 14 2.16 1.67 12.89
CA PHE A 14 2.46 1.58 14.33
C PHE A 14 3.97 1.73 14.49
N ASP A 15 4.46 1.94 15.69
CA ASP A 15 5.89 2.18 15.96
C ASP A 15 6.87 1.21 15.28
N LYS A 16 6.43 -0.01 14.99
CA LYS A 16 7.25 -1.07 14.38
C LYS A 16 6.76 -1.58 13.03
N VAL A 17 5.54 -1.19 12.59
CA VAL A 17 4.97 -1.67 11.34
C VAL A 17 5.08 -0.56 10.30
N LYS A 18 5.84 -0.86 9.25
CA LYS A 18 6.06 0.04 8.11
C LYS A 18 5.21 -0.42 6.94
N GLU A 19 4.60 0.53 6.26
CA GLU A 19 3.92 0.35 4.99
C GLU A 19 4.50 1.30 3.95
N PHE A 20 4.17 1.03 2.69
CA PHE A 20 4.69 1.79 1.57
C PHE A 20 3.57 2.49 0.83
N HIS A 21 3.81 3.76 0.54
CA HIS A 21 2.95 4.58 -0.30
C HIS A 21 3.61 4.81 -1.65
N ALA A 22 2.84 4.73 -2.72
CA ALA A 22 3.29 4.92 -4.09
C ALA A 22 2.65 6.16 -4.72
N GLU A 23 3.47 6.94 -5.42
CA GLU A 23 3.08 8.15 -6.14
C GLU A 23 3.68 8.13 -7.55
N ILE A 24 2.92 8.55 -8.54
CA ILE A 24 3.40 8.77 -9.91
C ILE A 24 3.56 10.26 -10.16
N GLN A 25 4.72 10.65 -10.68
CA GLN A 25 4.96 11.99 -11.17
C GLN A 25 4.91 12.02 -12.70
N ALA A 26 4.10 12.93 -13.23
CA ALA A 26 3.95 13.22 -14.65
C ALA A 26 3.47 14.67 -14.83
N TYR A 27 3.78 15.32 -15.92
CA TYR A 27 3.28 16.67 -16.28
C TYR A 27 3.48 17.72 -15.18
N SER A 28 4.62 17.65 -14.43
CA SER A 28 4.91 18.51 -13.27
C SER A 28 3.91 18.37 -12.11
N LYS A 29 3.14 17.29 -12.08
CA LYS A 29 2.18 16.94 -11.05
C LYS A 29 2.50 15.60 -10.43
N SER A 30 2.03 15.37 -9.20
CA SER A 30 2.05 14.10 -8.49
C SER A 30 0.64 13.57 -8.37
N TYR A 31 0.50 12.27 -8.57
CA TYR A 31 -0.75 11.53 -8.52
C TYR A 31 -0.63 10.40 -7.52
N SER A 32 -1.50 10.39 -6.52
CA SER A 32 -1.57 9.38 -5.48
C SER A 32 -3.01 9.00 -5.16
N TYR A 33 -3.19 8.00 -4.28
CA TYR A 33 -4.49 7.55 -3.82
C TYR A 33 -4.40 7.16 -2.35
N SER A 34 -5.30 7.73 -1.55
CA SER A 34 -5.43 7.48 -0.13
C SER A 34 -6.86 7.10 0.25
N ASP A 35 -7.15 6.97 1.53
CA ASP A 35 -8.49 6.83 2.08
C ASP A 35 -9.37 8.08 1.90
N GLU A 36 -8.76 9.21 1.55
CA GLU A 36 -9.47 10.44 1.17
C GLU A 36 -9.87 10.44 -0.33
N GLY A 37 -9.35 9.51 -1.11
CA GLY A 37 -9.58 9.40 -2.55
C GLY A 37 -8.33 9.66 -3.39
N PRO A 38 -8.48 9.82 -4.71
CA PRO A 38 -7.39 10.22 -5.60
C PRO A 38 -6.95 11.64 -5.34
N GLU A 39 -5.64 11.84 -5.30
CA GLU A 39 -5.02 13.15 -5.07
C GLU A 39 -4.16 13.55 -6.26
N GLU A 40 -4.30 14.80 -6.67
CA GLU A 40 -3.41 15.48 -7.60
C GLU A 40 -2.77 16.68 -6.92
N SER A 41 -1.46 16.79 -6.96
CA SER A 41 -0.75 17.94 -6.40
C SER A 41 0.38 18.39 -7.31
N VAL A 42 0.72 19.68 -7.28
CA VAL A 42 1.96 20.16 -7.90
C VAL A 42 3.13 19.46 -7.21
N VAL A 43 4.15 19.05 -7.99
CA VAL A 43 5.35 18.41 -7.44
C VAL A 43 6.04 19.38 -6.48
N LEU A 44 5.64 19.30 -5.24
CA LEU A 44 6.36 19.88 -4.12
C LEU A 44 7.29 18.79 -3.55
N ASN A 45 8.47 19.21 -3.11
CA ASN A 45 9.37 18.28 -2.43
C ASN A 45 8.73 17.91 -1.09
N LYS A 46 7.96 16.80 -1.07
CA LYS A 46 7.21 16.33 0.10
C LYS A 46 8.11 15.56 1.09
N ASP A 47 9.43 15.71 1.01
CA ASP A 47 10.32 15.10 1.99
C ASP A 47 10.02 15.67 3.38
N GLY A 48 9.42 14.84 4.22
CA GLY A 48 9.14 15.15 5.61
C GLY A 48 7.72 15.62 5.94
N LEU A 49 6.77 15.59 4.99
CA LEU A 49 5.35 15.87 5.29
C LEU A 49 4.71 14.64 5.95
N ASP A 50 4.11 14.87 7.12
CA ASP A 50 3.13 14.00 7.80
C ASP A 50 3.55 12.53 8.05
N GLY A 51 4.81 12.29 8.38
CA GLY A 51 5.30 10.95 8.74
C GLY A 51 5.69 10.09 7.55
N TYR A 52 5.59 10.59 6.33
CA TYR A 52 6.10 9.94 5.13
C TYR A 52 7.58 10.24 4.91
N LYS A 53 8.37 9.21 4.70
CA LYS A 53 9.79 9.30 4.34
C LYS A 53 9.99 8.79 2.91
N LEU A 54 10.50 9.61 2.01
CA LEU A 54 10.87 9.16 0.67
C LEU A 54 11.99 8.13 0.77
N ILE A 55 11.72 6.92 0.25
CA ILE A 55 12.67 5.81 0.21
C ILE A 55 13.40 5.78 -1.13
N SER A 56 12.65 5.93 -2.22
CA SER A 56 13.23 5.81 -3.56
C SER A 56 12.41 6.54 -4.61
N THR A 57 13.11 6.98 -5.65
CA THR A 57 12.53 7.53 -6.87
C THR A 57 13.06 6.73 -8.06
N PHE A 58 12.17 6.11 -8.82
CA PHE A 58 12.49 5.32 -10.00
C PHE A 58 12.09 6.09 -11.25
N GLN A 59 13.05 6.34 -12.13
CA GLN A 59 12.78 6.94 -13.44
C GLN A 59 12.25 5.87 -14.39
N LEU A 60 10.97 5.97 -14.75
CA LEU A 60 10.30 5.02 -15.66
C LEU A 60 10.47 5.38 -17.12
N GLY A 61 11.17 6.48 -17.41
CA GLY A 61 11.38 6.98 -18.77
C GLY A 61 10.31 8.00 -19.18
N TYR A 62 9.94 7.97 -20.45
CA TYR A 62 9.09 8.99 -21.05
C TYR A 62 7.79 8.37 -21.58
N SER A 63 6.71 9.15 -21.51
CA SER A 63 5.43 8.88 -22.15
C SER A 63 5.21 9.86 -23.32
N ASP A 64 4.63 9.34 -24.41
CA ASP A 64 4.20 10.14 -25.56
C ASP A 64 2.77 10.66 -25.43
N LEU A 65 2.04 10.21 -24.39
CA LEU A 65 0.67 10.65 -24.14
C LEU A 65 0.66 12.15 -23.86
N PHE A 66 -0.28 12.88 -24.43
CA PHE A 66 -0.47 14.30 -24.13
C PHE A 66 -1.20 14.49 -22.79
N GLU A 67 -0.94 15.60 -22.09
CA GLU A 67 -1.55 15.88 -20.79
C GLU A 67 -3.09 15.83 -20.83
N TYR A 68 -3.72 16.42 -21.86
CA TYR A 68 -5.17 16.42 -22.00
C TYR A 68 -5.77 15.02 -22.22
N GLU A 69 -5.02 14.12 -22.88
CA GLU A 69 -5.44 12.72 -23.04
C GLU A 69 -5.32 11.98 -21.71
N PHE A 70 -4.24 12.25 -20.97
CA PHE A 70 -4.04 11.71 -19.65
C PHE A 70 -5.14 12.16 -18.67
N ASP A 71 -5.48 13.45 -18.66
CA ASP A 71 -6.58 14.01 -17.84
C ASP A 71 -7.92 13.35 -18.17
N PHE A 72 -8.16 13.02 -19.44
CA PHE A 72 -9.34 12.27 -19.83
C PHE A 72 -9.35 10.86 -19.22
N PHE A 73 -8.26 10.11 -19.32
CA PHE A 73 -8.17 8.76 -18.78
C PHE A 73 -8.20 8.74 -17.24
N ILE A 74 -7.57 9.73 -16.60
CA ILE A 74 -7.53 9.81 -15.13
C ILE A 74 -8.93 10.03 -14.54
N LYS A 75 -9.77 10.80 -15.22
CA LYS A 75 -11.15 11.02 -14.81
C LYS A 75 -11.92 9.69 -14.69
N TYR A 76 -11.78 8.81 -15.69
CA TYR A 76 -12.42 7.49 -15.64
C TYR A 76 -11.77 6.58 -14.61
N LEU A 77 -10.44 6.62 -14.48
CA LEU A 77 -9.74 5.83 -13.47
C LEU A 77 -10.23 6.20 -12.06
N ASN A 78 -10.43 7.47 -11.78
CA ASN A 78 -10.85 7.96 -10.47
C ASN A 78 -12.24 7.47 -10.06
N GLU A 79 -13.10 7.08 -11.01
CA GLU A 79 -14.41 6.44 -10.71
C GLU A 79 -14.24 5.08 -10.04
N ASP A 80 -13.12 4.39 -10.31
CA ASP A 80 -12.78 3.10 -9.71
C ASP A 80 -11.99 3.23 -8.40
N PHE A 81 -11.47 4.43 -8.08
CA PHE A 81 -10.62 4.71 -6.94
C PHE A 81 -11.21 5.79 -6.02
N THR A 82 -12.48 5.66 -5.63
CA THR A 82 -13.10 6.58 -4.67
C THR A 82 -12.63 6.29 -3.24
N SER A 83 -12.79 7.26 -2.30
CA SER A 83 -12.48 7.07 -0.88
C SER A 83 -13.15 5.84 -0.28
N GLU A 84 -14.42 5.58 -0.63
CA GLU A 84 -15.19 4.43 -0.13
C GLU A 84 -14.65 3.07 -0.61
N LYS A 85 -13.97 3.06 -1.76
CA LYS A 85 -13.36 1.85 -2.33
C LYS A 85 -11.94 1.60 -1.83
N TYR A 86 -11.38 2.53 -1.03
CA TYR A 86 -10.04 2.35 -0.50
C TYR A 86 -9.94 1.12 0.40
N HIS A 87 -8.90 0.33 0.17
CA HIS A 87 -8.61 -0.83 1.00
C HIS A 87 -7.11 -1.08 1.05
N LEU A 88 -6.53 -0.97 2.24
CA LEU A 88 -5.08 -1.00 2.47
C LEU A 88 -4.31 -2.12 1.73
N PHE A 89 -4.92 -3.30 1.55
CA PHE A 89 -4.27 -4.46 0.93
C PHE A 89 -4.78 -4.82 -0.48
N ARG A 90 -5.90 -4.23 -0.94
CA ARG A 90 -6.56 -4.70 -2.17
C ARG A 90 -6.86 -3.61 -3.20
N ASN A 91 -7.10 -2.38 -2.74
CA ASN A 91 -7.37 -1.23 -3.59
C ASN A 91 -6.75 0.01 -2.96
N ASN A 92 -5.46 0.22 -3.18
CA ASN A 92 -4.64 1.23 -2.51
C ASN A 92 -3.78 2.01 -3.52
N CYS A 93 -2.93 2.90 -3.00
CA CYS A 93 -2.02 3.73 -3.80
C CYS A 93 -1.18 2.94 -4.82
N ARG A 94 -0.75 1.70 -4.49
CA ARG A 94 0.04 0.86 -5.41
C ARG A 94 -0.77 0.37 -6.59
N HIS A 95 -2.04 0.00 -6.37
CA HIS A 95 -2.96 -0.38 -7.44
C HIS A 95 -3.29 0.81 -8.34
N TYR A 96 -3.47 1.99 -7.75
CA TYR A 96 -3.68 3.22 -8.49
C TYR A 96 -2.45 3.56 -9.34
N ALA A 97 -1.25 3.59 -8.75
CA ALA A 97 0.01 3.83 -9.46
C ALA A 97 0.25 2.81 -10.60
N PHE A 98 -0.09 1.54 -10.38
CA PHE A 98 -0.02 0.50 -11.42
C PHE A 98 -0.90 0.85 -12.64
N ASN A 99 -2.14 1.29 -12.41
CA ASN A 99 -3.04 1.68 -13.49
C ASN A 99 -2.55 2.95 -14.20
N LEU A 100 -2.00 3.93 -13.48
CA LEU A 100 -1.37 5.10 -14.08
C LEU A 100 -0.20 4.74 -15.00
N ILE A 101 0.67 3.81 -14.58
CA ILE A 101 1.77 3.32 -15.44
C ILE A 101 1.22 2.66 -16.70
N ARG A 102 0.12 1.92 -16.61
CA ARG A 102 -0.52 1.30 -17.80
C ARG A 102 -1.13 2.32 -18.76
N ILE A 103 -1.67 3.41 -18.25
CA ILE A 103 -2.19 4.51 -19.06
C ILE A 103 -1.05 5.28 -19.73
N LEU A 104 -0.05 5.69 -18.94
CA LEU A 104 1.09 6.49 -19.41
C LEU A 104 2.05 5.73 -20.33
N LYS A 105 2.13 4.41 -20.20
CA LYS A 105 3.01 3.51 -20.99
C LYS A 105 4.45 4.04 -21.12
N PRO A 106 5.12 4.40 -20.00
CA PRO A 106 6.47 4.92 -20.08
C PRO A 106 7.44 3.86 -20.63
N THR A 107 8.53 4.30 -21.26
CA THR A 107 9.49 3.43 -21.96
C THR A 107 10.11 2.33 -21.08
N ARG A 108 10.16 2.54 -19.77
CA ARG A 108 10.62 1.57 -18.76
C ARG A 108 9.54 1.21 -17.74
N GLY A 109 8.28 1.27 -18.14
CA GLY A 109 7.12 1.01 -17.27
C GLY A 109 7.15 -0.35 -16.60
N TYR A 110 7.74 -1.38 -17.24
CA TYR A 110 7.90 -2.72 -16.67
C TYR A 110 8.66 -2.74 -15.33
N ILE A 111 9.60 -1.79 -15.13
CA ILE A 111 10.33 -1.65 -13.85
C ILE A 111 9.36 -1.24 -12.74
N GLY A 112 8.55 -0.21 -12.98
CA GLY A 112 7.56 0.27 -12.03
C GLY A 112 6.51 -0.79 -11.71
N VAL A 113 6.03 -1.49 -12.73
CA VAL A 113 5.08 -2.61 -12.56
C VAL A 113 5.64 -3.67 -11.64
N LYS A 114 6.88 -4.11 -11.86
CA LYS A 114 7.53 -5.13 -11.04
C LYS A 114 7.68 -4.66 -9.58
N ILE A 115 8.17 -3.44 -9.36
CA ILE A 115 8.33 -2.87 -8.02
C ILE A 115 6.98 -2.86 -7.27
N LEU A 116 5.92 -2.38 -7.92
CA LEU A 116 4.58 -2.32 -7.32
C LEU A 116 4.01 -3.71 -7.02
N GLN A 117 4.29 -4.70 -7.87
CA GLN A 117 3.91 -6.09 -7.62
C GLN A 117 4.65 -6.65 -6.40
N ASP A 118 5.97 -6.51 -6.33
CA ASP A 118 6.77 -6.98 -5.20
C ASP A 118 6.27 -6.35 -3.87
N LEU A 119 5.95 -5.06 -3.86
CA LEU A 119 5.38 -4.37 -2.70
C LEU A 119 3.97 -4.87 -2.34
N ASN A 120 3.14 -5.19 -3.33
CA ASN A 120 1.81 -5.76 -3.08
C ASN A 120 1.91 -7.16 -2.47
N ASP A 121 2.82 -8.00 -2.98
CA ASP A 121 3.03 -9.35 -2.47
C ASP A 121 3.50 -9.32 -1.01
N MET A 122 4.42 -8.41 -0.66
CA MET A 122 4.86 -8.19 0.73
C MET A 122 3.70 -7.77 1.63
N SER A 123 2.87 -6.83 1.18
CA SER A 123 1.72 -6.34 1.94
C SER A 123 0.64 -7.41 2.10
N GLU A 124 0.41 -8.25 1.09
CA GLU A 124 -0.52 -9.37 1.17
C GLU A 124 -0.08 -10.41 2.20
N VAL A 125 1.22 -10.74 2.25
CA VAL A 125 1.79 -11.64 3.24
C VAL A 125 1.60 -11.07 4.65
N LEU A 126 1.92 -9.79 4.85
CA LEU A 126 1.70 -9.10 6.13
C LEU A 126 0.21 -9.13 6.53
N GLY A 127 -0.69 -8.85 5.60
CA GLY A 127 -2.13 -8.90 5.85
C GLY A 127 -2.63 -10.30 6.24
N LYS A 128 -2.07 -11.37 5.66
CA LYS A 128 -2.37 -12.75 6.04
C LYS A 128 -1.89 -13.06 7.45
N LEU A 129 -0.66 -12.62 7.81
CA LEU A 129 -0.09 -12.80 9.14
C LEU A 129 -0.92 -12.09 10.22
N ILE A 130 -1.30 -10.83 9.99
CA ILE A 130 -2.13 -10.06 10.92
C ILE A 130 -3.49 -10.74 11.13
N ARG A 131 -4.17 -11.16 10.05
CA ARG A 131 -5.46 -11.87 10.15
C ARG A 131 -5.33 -13.20 10.87
N GLY A 132 -4.25 -13.96 10.60
CA GLY A 132 -3.96 -15.22 11.30
C GLY A 132 -3.76 -14.98 12.80
N PHE A 133 -2.98 -13.98 13.18
CA PHE A 133 -2.78 -13.60 14.57
C PHE A 133 -4.08 -13.19 15.28
N LEU A 134 -4.88 -12.32 14.64
CA LEU A 134 -6.19 -11.92 15.20
C LEU A 134 -7.12 -13.09 15.39
N LEU A 135 -7.17 -14.02 14.44
CA LEU A 135 -7.99 -15.24 14.56
C LEU A 135 -7.55 -16.09 15.77
N VAL A 136 -6.25 -16.28 15.95
CA VAL A 136 -5.68 -17.00 17.12
C VAL A 136 -6.08 -16.29 18.41
N VAL A 137 -5.95 -14.97 18.48
CA VAL A 137 -6.32 -14.18 19.66
C VAL A 137 -7.83 -14.33 19.97
N ILE A 138 -8.69 -14.28 18.95
CA ILE A 138 -10.15 -14.43 19.12
C ILE A 138 -10.47 -15.85 19.62
N ILE A 139 -9.95 -16.88 18.97
CA ILE A 139 -10.20 -18.29 19.38
C ILE A 139 -9.73 -18.50 20.81
N PHE A 140 -8.54 -17.97 21.16
CA PHE A 140 -8.02 -18.07 22.51
C PHE A 140 -8.89 -17.34 23.52
N SER A 141 -9.32 -16.10 23.24
CA SER A 141 -10.18 -15.32 24.12
C SER A 141 -11.54 -15.98 24.34
N VAL A 142 -12.16 -16.49 23.27
CA VAL A 142 -13.41 -17.24 23.36
C VAL A 142 -13.23 -18.56 24.10
N GLY A 143 -12.13 -19.30 23.80
CA GLY A 143 -11.81 -20.54 24.49
C GLY A 143 -11.64 -20.35 25.99
N LEU A 144 -10.98 -19.28 26.42
CA LEU A 144 -10.84 -18.94 27.85
C LEU A 144 -12.17 -18.71 28.57
N CYS A 145 -13.18 -18.18 27.86
CA CYS A 145 -14.51 -17.98 28.46
C CYS A 145 -15.28 -19.28 28.75
N PHE A 146 -15.01 -20.35 27.98
CA PHE A 146 -15.74 -21.61 28.07
C PHE A 146 -14.96 -22.74 28.78
N LEU A 147 -13.67 -22.54 29.02
CA LEU A 147 -12.86 -23.54 29.70
C LEU A 147 -13.01 -23.46 31.25
N PRO A 148 -13.10 -24.60 31.95
CA PRO A 148 -12.93 -24.62 33.39
C PRO A 148 -11.60 -23.97 33.80
N GLU A 149 -11.60 -23.31 34.98
CA GLU A 149 -10.39 -22.58 35.48
C GLU A 149 -9.13 -23.44 35.44
N VAL A 150 -9.22 -24.72 35.74
CA VAL A 150 -8.08 -25.65 35.76
C VAL A 150 -7.36 -25.77 34.42
N TYR A 151 -8.04 -25.51 33.29
CA TYR A 151 -7.43 -25.64 31.95
C TYR A 151 -6.91 -24.32 31.39
N LYS A 152 -7.29 -23.19 31.97
CA LYS A 152 -6.86 -21.86 31.49
C LYS A 152 -5.36 -21.67 31.59
N ASP A 153 -4.75 -22.11 32.68
CA ASP A 153 -3.31 -21.99 32.89
C ASP A 153 -2.51 -22.85 31.92
N TYR A 154 -2.98 -24.07 31.63
CA TYR A 154 -2.34 -24.95 30.65
C TYR A 154 -2.40 -24.37 29.23
N LEU A 155 -3.51 -23.77 28.86
CA LEU A 155 -3.68 -23.13 27.55
C LEU A 155 -2.78 -21.89 27.42
N LEU A 156 -2.65 -21.08 28.47
CA LEU A 156 -1.77 -19.93 28.52
C LEU A 156 -0.30 -20.35 28.32
N ILE A 157 0.13 -21.39 29.04
CA ILE A 157 1.50 -21.93 28.93
C ILE A 157 1.75 -22.45 27.51
N LEU A 158 0.81 -23.17 26.91
CA LEU A 158 0.94 -23.68 25.53
C LEU A 158 1.12 -22.56 24.53
N VAL A 159 0.33 -21.48 24.62
CA VAL A 159 0.44 -20.31 23.74
C VAL A 159 1.80 -19.60 23.93
N LEU A 160 2.26 -19.42 25.16
CA LEU A 160 3.57 -18.83 25.43
C LEU A 160 4.70 -19.66 24.82
N ILE A 161 4.61 -21.00 24.86
CA ILE A 161 5.58 -21.89 24.22
C ILE A 161 5.55 -21.74 22.70
N LEU A 162 4.34 -21.64 22.08
CA LEU A 162 4.20 -21.48 20.65
C LEU A 162 4.72 -20.12 20.15
N LEU A 163 4.50 -19.05 20.90
CA LEU A 163 5.02 -17.71 20.60
C LEU A 163 6.55 -17.61 20.78
N TYR A 164 7.12 -18.40 21.71
CA TYR A 164 8.56 -18.39 21.95
C TYR A 164 9.36 -19.14 20.87
N LYS A 165 8.73 -20.05 20.12
CA LYS A 165 9.38 -20.86 19.07
C LYS A 165 9.36 -20.22 17.68
N GLN A 166 8.74 -19.04 17.49
CA GLN A 166 8.78 -18.25 16.25
C GLN A 166 9.83 -17.14 16.35
#